data_704b1de6e1d82be606a7090f862dd63d
#
_entry.id   704b1de6e1d82be606a7090f862dd63d
#
_cell.length_a   1.000
_cell.length_b   1.000
_cell.length_c   1.000
_cell.angle_alpha   90.00
_cell.angle_beta   90.00
_cell.angle_gamma   90.00
#
_symmetry.space_group_name_H-M   'P 1'
#
loop_
_entity.id
_entity.type
_entity.pdbx_description
1 polymer ?
#
loop_
_entity_poly.entity_id
_entity_poly.type
_entity_poly.pdbx_seq_one_letter_code
_entity_poly.pdbx_strand_id
1 'polypeptide(L)'
;MPLRFRRGPRSGRREALTARLRAMGATETVDLFFELINDDAREKAVDLFAEQAVLGISIPGSDERTNLRGRDKVGGWFIRAGDGFRMFTNDSRNMGSSYIAEVTVMRPGVPPMNVEANFRVEGGEIVALFLQPN
;
A
#
# COMPACT_ATOMS: atom_id res chain seq x y z
N MET A 1 6.91 33.02 -18.52
CA MET A 1 6.43 33.04 -18.18
C MET A 1 5.50 32.07 -17.73
N PRO A 2 4.51 31.98 -17.91
CA PRO A 2 3.54 31.08 -17.40
C PRO A 2 3.69 29.66 -17.84
N LEU A 3 4.84 29.34 -18.33
CA LEU A 3 5.04 28.01 -18.78
C LEU A 3 4.86 26.99 -17.72
N ARG A 4 5.14 27.34 -16.51
CA ARG A 4 5.02 26.38 -15.47
C ARG A 4 3.61 25.92 -15.27
N PHE A 5 2.65 26.60 -15.76
CA PHE A 5 1.29 26.16 -15.64
C PHE A 5 1.04 24.92 -16.43
N ARG A 6 1.87 24.70 -17.42
CA ARG A 6 1.66 23.58 -18.24
C ARG A 6 2.00 22.29 -17.61
N ARG A 7 2.69 22.31 -16.51
CA ARG A 7 2.97 21.11 -15.80
C ARG A 7 1.71 20.54 -15.31
N GLY A 8 0.77 21.38 -15.15
CA GLY A 8 -0.54 20.97 -14.82
C GLY A 8 -0.76 20.50 -13.43
N PRO A 9 -2.01 20.23 -13.10
CA PRO A 9 -2.42 19.84 -11.76
C PRO A 9 -1.83 18.54 -11.30
N ARG A 10 -1.52 17.65 -12.23
CA ARG A 10 -0.99 16.35 -11.86
C ARG A 10 0.33 16.45 -11.11
N SER A 11 1.26 17.25 -11.64
CA SER A 11 2.56 17.42 -11.01
C SER A 11 2.42 18.10 -9.64
N GLY A 12 1.63 19.15 -9.55
CA GLY A 12 1.42 19.84 -8.29
C GLY A 12 0.72 18.98 -7.27
N ARG A 13 -0.21 18.13 -7.71
CA ARG A 13 -0.92 17.24 -6.82
C ARG A 13 0.03 16.22 -6.19
N ARG A 14 0.96 15.67 -6.96
CA ARG A 14 1.93 14.71 -6.44
C ARG A 14 2.89 15.37 -5.45
N GLU A 15 3.33 16.56 -5.75
CA GLU A 15 4.21 17.29 -4.84
C GLU A 15 3.52 17.58 -3.51
N ALA A 16 2.25 17.99 -3.55
CA ALA A 16 1.49 18.25 -2.35
C ALA A 16 1.30 16.98 -1.53
N LEU A 17 1.02 15.85 -2.19
CA LEU A 17 0.88 14.58 -1.51
C LEU A 17 2.19 14.18 -0.85
N THR A 18 3.29 14.30 -1.56
CA THR A 18 4.61 13.95 -1.02
C THR A 18 4.91 14.77 0.24
N ALA A 19 4.59 16.06 0.23
CA ALA A 19 4.79 16.91 1.39
C ALA A 19 3.94 16.45 2.58
N ARG A 20 2.68 16.07 2.32
CA ARG A 20 1.81 15.53 3.37
C ARG A 20 2.36 14.23 3.94
N LEU A 21 2.81 13.33 3.07
CA LEU A 21 3.32 12.04 3.50
C LEU A 21 4.55 12.17 4.35
N ARG A 22 5.42 13.13 4.04
CA ARG A 22 6.61 13.36 4.85
C ARG A 22 6.31 13.77 6.28
N ALA A 23 5.16 14.39 6.49
CA ALA A 23 4.72 14.80 7.81
C ALA A 23 4.05 13.67 8.59
N MET A 24 3.78 12.54 7.94
CA MET A 24 3.09 11.42 8.56
C MET A 24 4.08 10.40 9.07
N GLY A 25 3.78 9.81 10.21
CA GLY A 25 4.54 8.67 10.72
C GLY A 25 4.09 7.38 10.06
N ALA A 26 4.80 6.29 10.35
CA ALA A 26 4.50 4.98 9.78
C ALA A 26 3.09 4.53 10.10
N THR A 27 2.66 4.68 11.35
CA THR A 27 1.32 4.27 11.76
C THR A 27 0.25 5.00 10.96
N GLU A 28 0.40 6.32 10.81
CA GLU A 28 -0.58 7.12 10.09
C GLU A 28 -0.66 6.73 8.61
N THR A 29 0.48 6.48 7.99
CA THR A 29 0.53 6.06 6.59
C THR A 29 -0.15 4.71 6.40
N VAL A 30 0.16 3.74 7.27
CA VAL A 30 -0.41 2.40 7.16
C VAL A 30 -1.91 2.41 7.45
N ASP A 31 -2.33 3.17 8.46
CA ASP A 31 -3.76 3.29 8.76
C ASP A 31 -4.53 3.89 7.58
N LEU A 32 -3.97 4.90 6.96
CA LEU A 32 -4.58 5.50 5.77
C LEU A 32 -4.64 4.50 4.62
N PHE A 33 -3.59 3.70 4.43
CA PHE A 33 -3.58 2.68 3.41
C PHE A 33 -4.75 1.71 3.58
N PHE A 34 -4.93 1.18 4.79
CA PHE A 34 -6.04 0.26 5.06
C PHE A 34 -7.40 0.92 4.85
N GLU A 35 -7.53 2.16 5.29
CA GLU A 35 -8.77 2.91 5.11
C GLU A 35 -9.12 3.05 3.62
N LEU A 36 -8.15 3.44 2.81
CA LEU A 36 -8.38 3.63 1.38
C LEU A 36 -8.68 2.31 0.67
N ILE A 37 -7.97 1.24 1.04
CA ILE A 37 -8.25 -0.08 0.48
C ILE A 37 -9.68 -0.51 0.80
N ASN A 38 -10.10 -0.31 2.05
CA ASN A 38 -11.42 -0.74 2.49
C ASN A 38 -12.56 0.14 1.97
N ASP A 39 -12.24 1.32 1.48
CA ASP A 39 -13.20 2.21 0.85
C ASP A 39 -13.24 2.05 -0.68
N ASP A 40 -12.61 1.01 -1.22
CA ASP A 40 -12.47 0.78 -2.66
C ASP A 40 -11.72 1.91 -3.36
N ALA A 41 -10.96 2.71 -2.62
CA ALA A 41 -10.16 3.78 -3.17
C ALA A 41 -8.73 3.31 -3.48
N ARG A 42 -8.63 2.21 -4.24
CA ARG A 42 -7.36 1.55 -4.50
C ARG A 42 -6.34 2.45 -5.20
N GLU A 43 -6.79 3.27 -6.11
CA GLU A 43 -5.88 4.19 -6.81
C GLU A 43 -5.23 5.18 -5.84
N LYS A 44 -6.00 5.66 -4.87
CA LYS A 44 -5.45 6.56 -3.85
C LYS A 44 -4.53 5.83 -2.91
N ALA A 45 -4.84 4.57 -2.60
CA ALA A 45 -3.97 3.76 -1.76
C ALA A 45 -2.60 3.55 -2.42
N VAL A 46 -2.59 3.35 -3.74
CA VAL A 46 -1.34 3.18 -4.48
C VAL A 46 -0.47 4.43 -4.41
N ASP A 47 -1.07 5.60 -4.31
CA ASP A 47 -0.32 6.85 -4.19
C ASP A 47 0.49 6.95 -2.89
N LEU A 48 0.21 6.10 -1.91
CA LEU A 48 0.99 6.07 -0.67
C LEU A 48 2.31 5.31 -0.84
N PHE A 49 2.48 4.60 -1.94
CA PHE A 49 3.72 3.87 -2.20
C PHE A 49 4.77 4.77 -2.85
N ALA A 50 6.02 4.54 -2.47
CA ALA A 50 7.14 5.21 -3.12
C ALA A 50 7.24 4.74 -4.57
N GLU A 51 7.90 5.55 -5.39
CA GLU A 51 8.04 5.23 -6.81
C GLU A 51 8.72 3.89 -7.05
N GLN A 52 9.70 3.54 -6.22
CA GLN A 52 10.45 2.29 -6.33
C GLN A 52 10.00 1.24 -5.33
N ALA A 53 8.77 1.34 -4.85
CA ALA A 53 8.26 0.42 -3.85
C ALA A 53 8.29 -1.04 -4.33
N VAL A 54 8.39 -1.94 -3.36
CA VAL A 54 8.41 -3.39 -3.62
C VAL A 54 7.20 -4.02 -2.94
N LEU A 55 6.54 -4.93 -3.65
CA LEU A 55 5.48 -5.75 -3.08
C LEU A 55 5.90 -7.20 -3.21
N GLY A 56 6.01 -7.89 -2.08
CA GLY A 56 6.29 -9.31 -2.06
C GLY A 56 5.11 -10.07 -1.48
N ILE A 57 4.69 -11.13 -2.15
CA ILE A 57 3.55 -11.94 -1.70
C ILE A 57 3.95 -13.40 -1.72
N SER A 58 3.78 -14.06 -0.57
CA SER A 58 3.93 -15.52 -0.44
C SER A 58 2.54 -16.12 -0.28
N ILE A 59 2.25 -17.15 -1.05
CA ILE A 59 0.95 -17.80 -1.02
C ILE A 59 1.03 -19.05 -0.15
N PRO A 60 0.09 -19.26 0.78
CA PRO A 60 0.10 -20.43 1.63
C PRO A 60 0.07 -21.71 0.82
N GLY A 61 0.90 -22.68 1.19
CA GLY A 61 0.91 -23.99 0.54
C GLY A 61 1.57 -24.01 -0.83
N SER A 62 2.18 -22.91 -1.25
CA SER A 62 2.87 -22.84 -2.54
C SER A 62 4.28 -22.29 -2.33
N ASP A 63 5.20 -22.73 -3.16
CA ASP A 63 6.55 -22.17 -3.16
C ASP A 63 6.61 -20.91 -4.02
N GLU A 64 5.50 -20.57 -4.66
CA GLU A 64 5.48 -19.41 -5.51
C GLU A 64 5.46 -18.12 -4.71
N ARG A 65 6.25 -17.18 -5.16
CA ARG A 65 6.28 -15.84 -4.59
C ARG A 65 6.11 -14.83 -5.69
N THR A 66 5.31 -13.83 -5.42
CA THR A 66 5.17 -12.71 -6.32
C THR A 66 6.03 -11.57 -5.79
N ASN A 67 6.91 -11.05 -6.63
CA ASN A 67 7.72 -9.88 -6.29
C ASN A 67 7.55 -8.86 -7.38
N LEU A 68 7.01 -7.71 -7.01
CA LEU A 68 6.77 -6.62 -7.92
C LEU A 68 7.57 -5.40 -7.47
N ARG A 69 8.17 -4.71 -8.40
CA ARG A 69 8.94 -3.49 -8.11
C ARG A 69 8.40 -2.34 -8.94
N GLY A 70 8.23 -1.21 -8.29
CA GLY A 70 7.73 -0.01 -8.93
C GLY A 70 6.27 0.22 -8.63
N ARG A 71 5.91 1.48 -8.39
CA ARG A 71 4.54 1.85 -8.03
C ARG A 71 3.52 1.38 -9.05
N ASP A 72 3.85 1.42 -10.33
CA ASP A 72 2.93 1.01 -11.38
C ASP A 72 2.59 -0.47 -11.29
N LYS A 73 3.59 -1.32 -11.05
CA LYS A 73 3.36 -2.75 -10.93
C LYS A 73 2.64 -3.10 -9.65
N VAL A 74 3.04 -2.48 -8.55
CA VAL A 74 2.38 -2.66 -7.26
C VAL A 74 0.93 -2.22 -7.37
N GLY A 75 0.70 -1.05 -7.96
CA GLY A 75 -0.63 -0.52 -8.16
C GLY A 75 -1.49 -1.43 -9.02
N GLY A 76 -0.93 -1.95 -10.08
CA GLY A 76 -1.65 -2.89 -10.96
C GLY A 76 -2.16 -4.10 -10.21
N TRP A 77 -1.37 -4.62 -9.26
CA TRP A 77 -1.79 -5.75 -8.47
C TRP A 77 -3.04 -5.43 -7.62
N PHE A 78 -3.01 -4.27 -6.93
CA PHE A 78 -4.15 -3.87 -6.11
C PHE A 78 -5.39 -3.56 -6.94
N ILE A 79 -5.21 -2.92 -8.08
CA ILE A 79 -6.34 -2.60 -8.96
C ILE A 79 -6.98 -3.88 -9.50
N ARG A 80 -6.17 -4.88 -9.86
CA ARG A 80 -6.69 -6.16 -10.33
C ARG A 80 -7.36 -6.97 -9.23
N ALA A 81 -7.09 -6.67 -7.97
CA ALA A 81 -7.77 -7.34 -6.86
C ALA A 81 -9.27 -7.09 -6.89
N GLY A 82 -9.70 -5.98 -7.47
CA GLY A 82 -11.10 -5.71 -7.77
C GLY A 82 -11.88 -5.10 -6.61
N ASP A 83 -13.12 -4.77 -6.90
CA ASP A 83 -14.02 -4.21 -5.89
C ASP A 83 -14.30 -5.25 -4.81
N GLY A 84 -14.45 -4.79 -3.60
CA GLY A 84 -14.72 -5.67 -2.48
C GLY A 84 -13.50 -6.30 -1.84
N PHE A 85 -12.30 -5.99 -2.36
CA PHE A 85 -11.08 -6.40 -1.71
C PHE A 85 -10.93 -5.63 -0.40
N ARG A 86 -10.78 -6.35 0.71
CA ARG A 86 -10.72 -5.74 2.04
C ARG A 86 -9.54 -6.29 2.81
N MET A 87 -8.95 -5.45 3.65
CA MET A 87 -7.85 -5.83 4.53
C MET A 87 -8.15 -5.30 5.93
N PHE A 88 -8.50 -6.19 6.83
CA PHE A 88 -8.84 -5.80 8.20
C PHE A 88 -7.71 -6.14 9.15
N THR A 89 -7.23 -5.13 9.87
CA THR A 89 -6.14 -5.31 10.83
C THR A 89 -6.70 -5.87 12.12
N ASN A 90 -6.15 -6.99 12.58
CA ASN A 90 -6.53 -7.61 13.84
C ASN A 90 -5.58 -7.22 14.96
N ASP A 91 -4.31 -7.04 14.64
CA ASP A 91 -3.28 -6.64 15.60
C ASP A 91 -2.16 -5.98 14.83
N SER A 92 -1.41 -5.11 15.48
CA SER A 92 -0.32 -4.42 14.81
C SER A 92 0.75 -3.96 15.78
N ARG A 93 1.97 -3.79 15.26
CA ARG A 93 3.11 -3.30 16.02
C ARG A 93 3.91 -2.34 15.16
N ASN A 94 4.15 -1.16 15.71
CA ASN A 94 5.02 -0.18 15.06
C ASN A 94 6.43 -0.34 15.64
N MET A 95 7.38 -0.65 14.78
CA MET A 95 8.77 -0.90 15.16
C MET A 95 9.71 0.14 14.54
N GLY A 96 9.26 1.37 14.45
CA GLY A 96 10.03 2.45 13.85
C GLY A 96 9.77 2.52 12.34
N SER A 97 10.75 2.12 11.54
CA SER A 97 10.58 2.11 10.08
C SER A 97 9.80 0.91 9.58
N SER A 98 9.60 -0.11 10.42
CA SER A 98 8.80 -1.29 10.08
C SER A 98 7.51 -1.27 10.86
N TYR A 99 6.43 -1.69 10.19
CA TYR A 99 5.11 -1.79 10.80
C TYR A 99 4.56 -3.15 10.43
N ILE A 100 4.28 -3.96 11.42
CA ILE A 100 3.80 -5.32 11.21
C ILE A 100 2.35 -5.41 11.63
N ALA A 101 1.49 -5.91 10.77
CA ALA A 101 0.07 -6.07 11.05
C ALA A 101 -0.37 -7.49 10.75
N GLU A 102 -1.20 -8.03 11.63
CA GLU A 102 -1.91 -9.27 11.36
C GLU A 102 -3.22 -8.87 10.69
N VAL A 103 -3.46 -9.34 9.49
CA VAL A 103 -4.52 -8.86 8.63
C VAL A 103 -5.39 -10.00 8.13
N THR A 104 -6.69 -9.80 8.13
CA THR A 104 -7.62 -10.69 7.44
C THR A 104 -7.89 -10.08 6.08
N VAL A 105 -7.57 -10.81 5.02
CA VAL A 105 -7.82 -10.39 3.64
C VAL A 105 -9.11 -11.04 3.19
N MET A 106 -10.01 -10.22 2.64
CA MET A 106 -11.28 -10.70 2.14
C MET A 106 -11.45 -10.29 0.68
N ARG A 107 -11.92 -11.23 -0.13
CA ARG A 107 -12.23 -11.00 -1.54
C ARG A 107 -13.54 -11.68 -1.87
N PRO A 108 -14.36 -11.11 -2.76
CA PRO A 108 -15.59 -11.77 -3.18
C PRO A 108 -15.33 -13.16 -3.74
N GLY A 109 -16.10 -14.14 -3.27
CA GLY A 109 -16.00 -15.50 -3.78
C GLY A 109 -14.84 -16.32 -3.27
N VAL A 110 -14.05 -15.78 -2.34
CA VAL A 110 -12.89 -16.46 -1.80
C VAL A 110 -12.98 -16.45 -0.27
N PRO A 111 -12.67 -17.57 0.42
CA PRO A 111 -12.69 -17.57 1.88
C PRO A 111 -11.71 -16.55 2.45
N PRO A 112 -12.01 -15.96 3.59
CA PRO A 112 -11.08 -15.05 4.25
C PRO A 112 -9.73 -15.72 4.53
N MET A 113 -8.66 -14.95 4.43
CA MET A 113 -7.32 -15.47 4.62
C MET A 113 -6.57 -14.57 5.60
N ASN A 114 -5.87 -15.18 6.55
CA ASN A 114 -5.06 -14.43 7.51
C ASN A 114 -3.63 -14.35 7.01
N VAL A 115 -3.10 -13.14 6.97
CA VAL A 115 -1.73 -12.90 6.53
C VAL A 115 -1.04 -11.96 7.49
N GLU A 116 0.28 -12.00 7.49
CA GLU A 116 1.08 -10.99 8.14
C GLU A 116 1.51 -9.98 7.07
N ALA A 117 1.22 -8.72 7.32
CA ALA A 117 1.62 -7.64 6.43
C ALA A 117 2.77 -6.88 7.09
N ASN A 118 3.91 -6.88 6.44
CA ASN A 118 5.09 -6.17 6.92
C ASN A 118 5.32 -4.96 6.01
N PHE A 119 5.11 -3.77 6.56
CA PHE A 119 5.28 -2.52 5.84
C PHE A 119 6.61 -1.89 6.23
N ARG A 120 7.30 -1.36 5.24
CA ARG A 120 8.43 -0.48 5.48
C ARG A 120 8.03 0.90 5.02
N VAL A 121 8.18 1.88 5.90
CA VAL A 121 7.76 3.26 5.61
C VAL A 121 8.95 4.18 5.81
N GLU A 122 9.23 5.01 4.80
CA GLU A 122 10.30 6.00 4.85
C GLU A 122 9.77 7.32 4.31
N GLY A 123 9.95 8.39 5.08
CA GLY A 123 9.44 9.69 4.68
C GLY A 123 7.92 9.71 4.48
N GLY A 124 7.20 8.88 5.22
CA GLY A 124 5.76 8.78 5.11
C GLY A 124 5.26 7.97 3.93
N GLU A 125 6.14 7.43 3.09
CA GLU A 125 5.76 6.61 1.95
C GLU A 125 6.07 5.15 2.22
N ILE A 126 5.24 4.26 1.69
CA ILE A 126 5.46 2.83 1.80
C ILE A 126 6.51 2.43 0.77
N VAL A 127 7.68 2.01 1.23
CA VAL A 127 8.76 1.60 0.33
C VAL A 127 8.78 0.10 0.11
N ALA A 128 8.15 -0.66 0.99
CA ALA A 128 8.01 -2.11 0.80
C ALA A 128 6.81 -2.62 1.57
N LEU A 129 6.16 -3.61 1.01
CA LEU A 129 5.07 -4.34 1.66
C LEU A 129 5.26 -5.82 1.35
N PHE A 130 5.34 -6.63 2.39
CA PHE A 130 5.45 -8.08 2.26
C PHE A 130 4.25 -8.73 2.92
N LEU A 131 3.53 -9.54 2.16
CA LEU A 131 2.38 -10.29 2.63
C LEU A 131 2.76 -11.76 2.67
N GLN A 132 2.60 -12.39 3.81
CA GLN A 132 2.94 -13.81 3.96
C GLN A 132 1.91 -14.49 4.85
N PRO A 133 1.78 -15.82 4.74
CA PRO A 133 0.84 -16.55 5.59
C PRO A 133 1.15 -16.32 7.05
N ASN A 134 0.11 -16.24 7.83
CA ASN A 134 0.25 -16.07 9.27
C ASN A 134 0.12 -17.42 9.96
#